data_c45a9e1381861b5f3e6b2e44476c2528
#
_entry.id   c45a9e1381861b5f3e6b2e44476c2528
#
_cell.length_a   1.000
_cell.length_b   1.000
_cell.length_c   1.000
_cell.angle_alpha   90.00
_cell.angle_beta   90.00
_cell.angle_gamma   90.00
#
_symmetry.space_group_name_H-M   'P 1'
#
loop_
_entity.id
_entity.type
_entity.pdbx_description
1 polymer ?
#
loop_
_entity_poly.entity_id
_entity_poly.type
_entity_poly.pdbx_seq_one_letter_code
_entity_poly.pdbx_strand_id
1 'polypeptide(L)'
;MNQENSDSSQESNLMESFKQIPASSYKVFFICLIGVTFANLDHSIFILVSEKFQEDFGWALTDVGWYVAITFFISGILCTQVGVLTDRIGRKKSLLISTFLTPIFVAYLAIAPNTLAVLAARTLGFTAAGAQSPITLTTVTESSPPRFRGLFTGILQIGFPLGWFFASILVVFMIDTLSINWRYTFLLAFLFVPYGWIIHKYLPES
;
A
#
# COMPACT_ATOMS: atom_id res chain seq x y z
N MET A 1 47.33 -2.89 2.49
CA MET A 1 47.42 -1.42 2.44
C MET A 1 46.70 -0.77 1.25
N ASN A 2 46.80 -1.29 0.03
CA ASN A 2 46.11 -0.65 -1.14
C ASN A 2 44.57 -0.90 -1.21
N GLN A 3 44.06 -1.99 -0.67
CA GLN A 3 42.62 -2.27 -0.63
C GLN A 3 41.90 -1.44 0.45
N GLU A 4 42.46 -1.28 1.64
CA GLU A 4 41.86 -0.47 2.69
C GLU A 4 41.74 1.02 2.34
N ASN A 5 42.74 1.57 1.62
CA ASN A 5 42.66 2.94 1.11
C ASN A 5 41.69 3.15 -0.02
N SER A 6 41.43 2.12 -0.84
CA SER A 6 40.40 2.18 -1.89
C SER A 6 38.98 2.10 -1.30
N ASP A 7 38.78 1.28 -0.27
CA ASP A 7 37.48 1.13 0.41
C ASP A 7 37.10 2.39 1.20
N SER A 8 38.06 2.97 1.94
CA SER A 8 37.81 4.22 2.68
C SER A 8 37.52 5.41 1.76
N SER A 9 38.14 5.48 0.58
CA SER A 9 37.84 6.52 -0.40
C SER A 9 36.50 6.30 -1.13
N GLN A 10 36.07 5.05 -1.32
CA GLN A 10 34.75 4.74 -1.85
C GLN A 10 33.63 5.03 -0.85
N GLU A 11 33.82 4.71 0.42
CA GLU A 11 32.87 5.02 1.50
C GLU A 11 32.70 6.54 1.69
N SER A 12 33.79 7.31 1.69
CA SER A 12 33.71 8.77 1.78
C SER A 12 32.95 9.38 0.60
N ASN A 13 33.20 8.91 -0.63
CA ASN A 13 32.51 9.34 -1.83
C ASN A 13 31.01 8.95 -1.83
N LEU A 14 30.66 7.81 -1.23
CA LEU A 14 29.27 7.40 -1.05
C LEU A 14 28.56 8.30 -0.03
N MET A 15 29.18 8.55 1.13
CA MET A 15 28.58 9.41 2.16
C MET A 15 28.41 10.87 1.66
N GLU A 16 29.36 11.41 0.93
CA GLU A 16 29.20 12.72 0.28
C GLU A 16 28.07 12.74 -0.74
N SER A 17 27.93 11.68 -1.52
CA SER A 17 26.86 11.53 -2.48
C SER A 17 25.47 11.49 -1.82
N PHE A 18 25.34 10.84 -0.66
CA PHE A 18 24.10 10.83 0.12
C PHE A 18 23.72 12.21 0.66
N LYS A 19 24.71 13.04 1.06
CA LYS A 19 24.48 14.43 1.51
C LYS A 19 23.98 15.35 0.41
N GLN A 20 24.24 15.01 -0.85
CA GLN A 20 23.79 15.79 -2.01
C GLN A 20 22.34 15.44 -2.45
N ILE A 21 21.68 14.44 -1.84
CA ILE A 21 20.30 14.11 -2.17
C ILE A 21 19.38 15.22 -1.66
N PRO A 22 18.53 15.80 -2.53
CA PRO A 22 17.61 16.85 -2.13
C PRO A 22 16.64 16.39 -1.03
N ALA A 23 16.39 17.23 -0.04
CA ALA A 23 15.43 16.93 1.02
C ALA A 23 14.00 16.67 0.48
N SER A 24 13.67 17.18 -0.70
CA SER A 24 12.43 16.90 -1.41
C SER A 24 12.30 15.42 -1.79
N SER A 25 13.39 14.78 -2.24
CA SER A 25 13.39 13.35 -2.59
C SER A 25 13.08 12.46 -1.37
N TYR A 26 13.65 12.77 -0.22
CA TYR A 26 13.33 12.06 1.02
C TYR A 26 11.86 12.26 1.44
N LYS A 27 11.33 13.48 1.34
CA LYS A 27 9.91 13.74 1.66
C LYS A 27 8.98 12.92 0.77
N VAL A 28 9.19 12.94 -0.53
CA VAL A 28 8.40 12.16 -1.49
C VAL A 28 8.52 10.68 -1.18
N PHE A 29 9.73 10.18 -0.92
CA PHE A 29 9.98 8.79 -0.59
C PHE A 29 9.19 8.34 0.65
N PHE A 30 9.27 9.07 1.78
CA PHE A 30 8.57 8.69 3.00
C PHE A 30 7.05 8.75 2.85
N ILE A 31 6.53 9.75 2.12
CA ILE A 31 5.09 9.80 1.80
C ILE A 31 4.69 8.55 1.01
N CYS A 32 5.44 8.19 -0.02
CA CYS A 32 5.17 7.01 -0.83
C CYS A 32 5.31 5.70 -0.03
N LEU A 33 6.32 5.60 0.85
CA LEU A 33 6.51 4.43 1.72
C LEU A 33 5.31 4.22 2.66
N ILE A 34 4.79 5.29 3.26
CA ILE A 34 3.58 5.23 4.09
C ILE A 34 2.39 4.73 3.24
N GLY A 35 2.23 5.22 2.02
CA GLY A 35 1.15 4.78 1.12
C GLY A 35 1.22 3.29 0.78
N VAL A 36 2.41 2.80 0.41
CA VAL A 36 2.62 1.37 0.12
C VAL A 36 2.35 0.52 1.36
N THR A 37 2.81 0.98 2.54
CA THR A 37 2.57 0.28 3.81
C THR A 37 1.07 0.17 4.11
N PHE A 38 0.33 1.25 3.97
CA PHE A 38 -1.12 1.25 4.20
C PHE A 38 -1.88 0.39 3.19
N ALA A 39 -1.55 0.46 1.89
CA ALA A 39 -2.19 -0.36 0.87
C ALA A 39 -2.02 -1.86 1.16
N ASN A 40 -0.85 -2.25 1.66
CA ASN A 40 -0.57 -3.64 2.03
C ASN A 40 -1.17 -4.05 3.39
N LEU A 41 -1.33 -3.09 4.32
CA LEU A 41 -2.01 -3.33 5.59
C LEU A 41 -3.45 -3.78 5.37
N ASP A 42 -4.21 -3.07 4.51
CA ASP A 42 -5.58 -3.45 4.17
C ASP A 42 -5.66 -4.85 3.56
N HIS A 43 -4.78 -5.12 2.58
CA HIS A 43 -4.72 -6.44 1.97
C HIS A 43 -4.49 -7.56 3.00
N SER A 44 -3.58 -7.32 3.93
CA SER A 44 -3.18 -8.29 4.95
C SER A 44 -4.29 -8.54 5.97
N ILE A 45 -5.03 -7.50 6.40
CA ILE A 45 -6.16 -7.66 7.32
C ILE A 45 -7.17 -8.66 6.74
N PHE A 46 -7.54 -8.55 5.46
CA PHE A 46 -8.49 -9.47 4.84
C PHE A 46 -8.02 -10.93 4.92
N ILE A 47 -6.75 -11.18 4.65
CA ILE A 47 -6.18 -12.55 4.73
C ILE A 47 -6.16 -13.04 6.17
N LEU A 48 -5.75 -12.20 7.12
CA LEU A 48 -5.65 -12.56 8.54
C LEU A 48 -7.02 -12.87 9.17
N VAL A 49 -8.09 -12.21 8.71
CA VAL A 49 -9.46 -12.47 9.21
C VAL A 49 -10.24 -13.45 8.32
N SER A 50 -9.61 -14.09 7.35
CA SER A 50 -10.28 -14.98 6.39
C SER A 50 -11.02 -16.16 7.05
N GLU A 51 -10.53 -16.66 8.19
CA GLU A 51 -11.20 -17.69 8.99
C GLU A 51 -12.56 -17.20 9.49
N LYS A 52 -12.69 -15.94 9.88
CA LYS A 52 -13.95 -15.35 10.32
C LYS A 52 -14.98 -15.21 9.18
N PHE A 53 -14.50 -14.99 7.96
CA PHE A 53 -15.37 -15.06 6.77
C PHE A 53 -15.88 -16.48 6.52
N GLN A 54 -15.04 -17.50 6.73
CA GLN A 54 -15.46 -18.90 6.64
C GLN A 54 -16.56 -19.22 7.64
N GLU A 55 -16.41 -18.78 8.89
CA GLU A 55 -17.40 -18.97 9.95
C GLU A 55 -18.73 -18.27 9.62
N ASP A 56 -18.71 -16.99 9.23
CA ASP A 56 -19.91 -16.18 9.02
C ASP A 56 -20.68 -16.51 7.73
N PHE A 57 -19.96 -16.83 6.65
CA PHE A 57 -20.55 -17.08 5.32
C PHE A 57 -20.57 -18.54 4.91
N GLY A 58 -20.07 -19.46 5.77
CA GLY A 58 -20.02 -20.88 5.47
C GLY A 58 -19.03 -21.25 4.34
N TRP A 59 -17.95 -20.45 4.16
CA TRP A 59 -16.98 -20.69 3.11
C TRP A 59 -16.04 -21.85 3.47
N ALA A 60 -15.78 -22.72 2.50
CA ALA A 60 -14.68 -23.66 2.62
C ALA A 60 -13.33 -22.93 2.40
N LEU A 61 -12.23 -23.49 2.86
CA LEU A 61 -10.89 -22.94 2.62
C LEU A 61 -10.58 -22.79 1.13
N THR A 62 -11.09 -23.70 0.31
CA THR A 62 -11.00 -23.63 -1.16
C THR A 62 -11.72 -22.43 -1.73
N ASP A 63 -12.86 -22.03 -1.15
CA ASP A 63 -13.63 -20.86 -1.61
C ASP A 63 -12.86 -19.57 -1.35
N VAL A 64 -12.21 -19.47 -0.18
CA VAL A 64 -11.32 -18.34 0.12
C VAL A 64 -10.22 -18.21 -0.95
N GLY A 65 -9.60 -19.33 -1.33
CA GLY A 65 -8.60 -19.36 -2.40
C GLY A 65 -9.14 -18.85 -3.74
N TRP A 66 -10.32 -19.34 -4.13
CA TRP A 66 -10.99 -18.88 -5.35
C TRP A 66 -11.36 -17.41 -5.30
N TYR A 67 -11.90 -16.92 -4.19
CA TYR A 67 -12.29 -15.51 -4.05
C TYR A 67 -11.09 -14.59 -4.09
N VAL A 68 -9.99 -14.97 -3.47
CA VAL A 68 -8.72 -14.24 -3.57
C VAL A 68 -8.23 -14.22 -5.02
N ALA A 69 -8.20 -15.38 -5.70
CA ALA A 69 -7.76 -15.48 -7.10
C ALA A 69 -8.61 -14.63 -8.05
N ILE A 70 -9.93 -14.67 -7.92
CA ILE A 70 -10.85 -13.84 -8.72
C ILE A 70 -10.63 -12.37 -8.45
N THR A 71 -10.48 -11.98 -7.18
CA THR A 71 -10.17 -10.59 -6.79
C THR A 71 -8.89 -10.11 -7.46
N PHE A 72 -7.80 -10.87 -7.38
CA PHE A 72 -6.52 -10.52 -8.01
C PHE A 72 -6.63 -10.42 -9.53
N PHE A 73 -7.33 -11.37 -10.16
CA PHE A 73 -7.47 -11.40 -11.61
C PHE A 73 -8.24 -10.18 -12.12
N ILE A 74 -9.43 -9.90 -11.55
CA ILE A 74 -10.26 -8.76 -11.96
C ILE A 74 -9.54 -7.44 -11.61
N SER A 75 -8.97 -7.33 -10.42
CA SER A 75 -8.24 -6.12 -10.02
C SER A 75 -7.02 -5.87 -10.89
N GLY A 76 -6.32 -6.91 -11.34
CA GLY A 76 -5.21 -6.78 -12.28
C GLY A 76 -5.64 -6.12 -13.60
N ILE A 77 -6.78 -6.55 -14.15
CA ILE A 77 -7.35 -5.94 -15.35
C ILE A 77 -7.76 -4.48 -15.08
N LEU A 78 -8.42 -4.21 -13.97
CA LEU A 78 -8.86 -2.86 -13.60
C LEU A 78 -7.67 -1.93 -13.32
N CYS A 79 -6.60 -2.40 -12.68
CA CYS A 79 -5.40 -1.63 -12.42
C CYS A 79 -4.71 -1.15 -13.71
N THR A 80 -4.77 -1.92 -14.80
CA THR A 80 -4.23 -1.44 -16.09
C THR A 80 -5.00 -0.23 -16.62
N GLN A 81 -6.32 -0.21 -16.44
CA GLN A 81 -7.16 0.95 -16.82
C GLN A 81 -6.88 2.17 -15.91
N VAL A 82 -6.66 1.93 -14.61
CA VAL A 82 -6.27 3.00 -13.68
C VAL A 82 -4.90 3.58 -14.06
N GLY A 83 -3.96 2.76 -14.55
CA GLY A 83 -2.68 3.23 -15.08
C GLY A 83 -2.86 4.23 -16.21
N VAL A 84 -3.66 3.88 -17.23
CA VAL A 84 -4.00 4.78 -18.35
C VAL A 84 -4.69 6.07 -17.87
N LEU A 85 -5.56 5.96 -16.88
CA LEU A 85 -6.22 7.13 -16.30
C LEU A 85 -5.22 8.02 -15.57
N THR A 86 -4.28 7.42 -14.83
CA THR A 86 -3.22 8.14 -14.10
C THR A 86 -2.37 8.99 -15.03
N ASP A 87 -2.03 8.48 -16.20
CA ASP A 87 -1.26 9.22 -17.20
C ASP A 87 -2.03 10.44 -17.75
N ARG A 88 -3.37 10.40 -17.74
CA ARG A 88 -4.22 11.50 -18.22
C ARG A 88 -4.50 12.57 -17.16
N ILE A 89 -4.78 12.17 -15.92
CA ILE A 89 -5.21 13.10 -14.86
C ILE A 89 -4.07 13.55 -13.94
N GLY A 90 -2.90 12.92 -14.07
CA GLY A 90 -1.73 13.19 -13.25
C GLY A 90 -1.64 12.29 -12.01
N ARG A 91 -0.41 12.05 -11.55
CA ARG A 91 -0.09 11.07 -10.50
C ARG A 91 -0.62 11.46 -9.12
N LYS A 92 -0.47 12.75 -8.76
CA LYS A 92 -0.96 13.26 -7.47
C LYS A 92 -2.47 13.09 -7.34
N LYS A 93 -3.24 13.46 -8.38
CA LYS A 93 -4.70 13.32 -8.38
C LYS A 93 -5.11 11.87 -8.32
N SER A 94 -4.47 10.99 -9.10
CA SER A 94 -4.73 9.54 -9.07
C SER A 94 -4.45 8.94 -7.71
N LEU A 95 -3.34 9.33 -7.07
CA LEU A 95 -2.98 8.86 -5.74
C LEU A 95 -3.99 9.33 -4.69
N LEU A 96 -4.47 10.57 -4.77
CA LEU A 96 -5.52 11.10 -3.89
C LEU A 96 -6.84 10.34 -4.08
N ILE A 97 -7.29 10.15 -5.32
CA ILE A 97 -8.51 9.41 -5.63
C ILE A 97 -8.42 8.00 -5.05
N SER A 98 -7.33 7.30 -5.31
CA SER A 98 -7.06 5.97 -4.78
C SER A 98 -7.08 5.93 -3.25
N THR A 99 -6.42 6.90 -2.59
CA THR A 99 -6.34 7.01 -1.13
C THR A 99 -7.70 7.23 -0.48
N PHE A 100 -8.61 7.98 -1.11
CA PHE A 100 -9.96 8.20 -0.57
C PHE A 100 -10.94 7.08 -0.93
N LEU A 101 -10.75 6.44 -2.09
CA LEU A 101 -11.64 5.38 -2.55
C LEU A 101 -11.41 4.06 -1.79
N THR A 102 -10.16 3.75 -1.48
CA THR A 102 -9.79 2.51 -0.74
C THR A 102 -10.57 2.36 0.57
N PRO A 103 -10.56 3.32 1.51
CA PRO A 103 -11.25 3.15 2.79
C PRO A 103 -12.78 3.02 2.65
N ILE A 104 -13.37 3.58 1.61
CA ILE A 104 -14.82 3.47 1.36
C ILE A 104 -15.17 2.01 1.03
N PHE A 105 -14.46 1.40 0.07
CA PHE A 105 -14.72 0.02 -0.33
C PHE A 105 -14.32 -0.97 0.77
N VAL A 106 -13.21 -0.72 1.45
CA VAL A 106 -12.74 -1.57 2.54
C VAL A 106 -13.68 -1.52 3.73
N ALA A 107 -14.13 -0.34 4.14
CA ALA A 107 -15.10 -0.19 5.22
C ALA A 107 -16.45 -0.86 4.88
N TYR A 108 -16.82 -0.93 3.61
CA TYR A 108 -18.03 -1.64 3.19
C TYR A 108 -17.96 -3.14 3.51
N LEU A 109 -16.76 -3.75 3.62
CA LEU A 109 -16.62 -5.14 4.07
C LEU A 109 -17.17 -5.37 5.49
N ALA A 110 -17.15 -4.34 6.35
CA ALA A 110 -17.70 -4.44 7.69
C ALA A 110 -19.22 -4.69 7.71
N ILE A 111 -19.93 -4.24 6.70
CA ILE A 111 -21.41 -4.32 6.60
C ILE A 111 -21.88 -5.20 5.44
N ALA A 112 -20.98 -5.86 4.73
CA ALA A 112 -21.31 -6.69 3.57
C ALA A 112 -22.28 -7.82 3.97
N PRO A 113 -23.46 -7.90 3.32
CA PRO A 113 -24.52 -8.82 3.73
C PRO A 113 -24.35 -10.23 3.15
N ASN A 114 -23.59 -10.40 2.09
CA ASN A 114 -23.43 -11.67 1.38
C ASN A 114 -22.08 -11.76 0.65
N THR A 115 -21.74 -12.95 0.19
CA THR A 115 -20.50 -13.26 -0.52
C THR A 115 -20.27 -12.34 -1.74
N LEU A 116 -21.30 -12.05 -2.52
CA LEU A 116 -21.16 -11.20 -3.71
C LEU A 116 -20.79 -9.77 -3.33
N ALA A 117 -21.38 -9.24 -2.26
CA ALA A 117 -21.04 -7.92 -1.72
C ALA A 117 -19.59 -7.87 -1.20
N VAL A 118 -19.13 -8.94 -0.51
CA VAL A 118 -17.74 -9.08 -0.09
C VAL A 118 -16.81 -9.08 -1.28
N LEU A 119 -17.09 -9.88 -2.31
CA LEU A 119 -16.26 -9.96 -3.51
C LEU A 119 -16.19 -8.62 -4.25
N ALA A 120 -17.32 -7.94 -4.42
CA ALA A 120 -17.38 -6.65 -5.10
C ALA A 120 -16.57 -5.59 -4.32
N ALA A 121 -16.82 -5.48 -3.01
CA ALA A 121 -16.11 -4.55 -2.14
C ALA A 121 -14.60 -4.83 -2.12
N ARG A 122 -14.24 -6.10 -2.00
CA ARG A 122 -12.83 -6.54 -1.99
C ARG A 122 -12.13 -6.23 -3.31
N THR A 123 -12.78 -6.53 -4.45
CA THR A 123 -12.20 -6.29 -5.77
C THR A 123 -12.01 -4.79 -6.02
N LEU A 124 -12.99 -3.97 -5.69
CA LEU A 124 -12.89 -2.52 -5.88
C LEU A 124 -11.89 -1.89 -4.91
N GLY A 125 -11.90 -2.28 -3.64
CA GLY A 125 -10.95 -1.82 -2.63
C GLY A 125 -9.52 -2.22 -2.99
N PHE A 126 -9.31 -3.48 -3.39
CA PHE A 126 -7.99 -3.97 -3.81
C PHE A 126 -7.51 -3.27 -5.10
N THR A 127 -8.41 -2.98 -6.06
CA THR A 127 -8.06 -2.20 -7.25
C THR A 127 -7.62 -0.79 -6.88
N ALA A 128 -8.37 -0.13 -6.00
CA ALA A 128 -8.03 1.22 -5.54
C ALA A 128 -6.69 1.25 -4.79
N ALA A 129 -6.46 0.32 -3.86
CA ALA A 129 -5.19 0.19 -3.14
C ALA A 129 -4.04 -0.24 -4.05
N GLY A 130 -4.27 -1.22 -4.93
CA GLY A 130 -3.28 -1.76 -5.86
C GLY A 130 -2.75 -0.74 -6.85
N ALA A 131 -3.57 0.22 -7.25
CA ALA A 131 -3.16 1.32 -8.11
C ALA A 131 -2.10 2.24 -7.45
N GLN A 132 -2.03 2.28 -6.13
CA GLN A 132 -1.03 3.10 -5.42
C GLN A 132 0.40 2.61 -5.66
N SER A 133 0.62 1.30 -5.76
CA SER A 133 1.97 0.73 -5.93
C SER A 133 2.70 1.24 -7.18
N PRO A 134 2.16 1.14 -8.40
CA PRO A 134 2.84 1.67 -9.59
C PRO A 134 2.95 3.20 -9.57
N ILE A 135 1.95 3.91 -9.02
CA ILE A 135 1.98 5.37 -8.93
C ILE A 135 3.10 5.82 -7.99
N THR A 136 3.22 5.21 -6.81
CA THR A 136 4.28 5.54 -5.83
C THR A 136 5.66 5.17 -6.36
N LEU A 137 5.79 4.02 -7.02
CA LEU A 137 7.06 3.56 -7.61
C LEU A 137 7.57 4.56 -8.66
N THR A 138 6.71 4.98 -9.59
CA THR A 138 7.07 5.98 -10.61
C THR A 138 7.38 7.33 -10.00
N THR A 139 6.59 7.78 -9.03
CA THR A 139 6.79 9.06 -8.33
C THR A 139 8.14 9.09 -7.59
N VAL A 140 8.49 8.01 -6.90
CA VAL A 140 9.80 7.88 -6.22
C VAL A 140 10.94 7.83 -7.23
N THR A 141 10.79 7.07 -8.33
CA THR A 141 11.81 6.95 -9.38
C THR A 141 12.11 8.31 -10.01
N GLU A 142 11.10 9.13 -10.28
CA GLU A 142 11.28 10.45 -10.89
C GLU A 142 11.82 11.49 -9.92
N SER A 143 11.44 11.38 -8.65
CA SER A 143 11.91 12.31 -7.60
C SER A 143 13.31 11.98 -7.09
N SER A 144 13.85 10.82 -7.44
CA SER A 144 15.15 10.35 -6.96
C SER A 144 16.27 10.66 -7.94
N PRO A 145 17.47 11.05 -7.44
CA PRO A 145 18.64 11.23 -8.29
C PRO A 145 18.96 9.93 -9.05
N PRO A 146 19.41 10.00 -10.33
CA PRO A 146 19.63 8.83 -11.19
C PRO A 146 20.48 7.73 -10.54
N ARG A 147 21.52 8.12 -9.81
CA ARG A 147 22.45 7.21 -9.12
C ARG A 147 21.77 6.38 -8.02
N PHE A 148 20.74 6.91 -7.36
CA PHE A 148 20.09 6.31 -6.19
C PHE A 148 18.69 5.77 -6.46
N ARG A 149 18.20 5.82 -7.70
CA ARG A 149 16.85 5.34 -8.05
C ARG A 149 16.60 3.90 -7.63
N GLY A 150 17.55 2.98 -7.93
CA GLY A 150 17.43 1.59 -7.54
C GLY A 150 17.38 1.39 -6.02
N LEU A 151 18.15 2.18 -5.26
CA LEU A 151 18.14 2.12 -3.80
C LEU A 151 16.78 2.57 -3.25
N PHE A 152 16.29 3.73 -3.67
CA PHE A 152 15.00 4.27 -3.20
C PHE A 152 13.84 3.35 -3.57
N THR A 153 13.80 2.82 -4.79
CA THR A 153 12.75 1.89 -5.21
C THR A 153 12.84 0.55 -4.52
N GLY A 154 14.06 0.05 -4.25
CA GLY A 154 14.28 -1.17 -3.47
C GLY A 154 13.81 -1.03 -2.03
N ILE A 155 14.19 0.07 -1.35
CA ILE A 155 13.74 0.34 0.03
C ILE A 155 12.23 0.59 0.09
N LEU A 156 11.62 1.19 -0.94
CA LEU A 156 10.17 1.40 -0.99
C LEU A 156 9.40 0.08 -0.85
N GLN A 157 9.95 -1.03 -1.34
CA GLN A 157 9.31 -2.36 -1.24
C GLN A 157 9.26 -2.91 0.19
N ILE A 158 10.02 -2.34 1.13
CA ILE A 158 9.90 -2.66 2.56
C ILE A 158 8.50 -2.27 3.09
N GLY A 159 7.81 -1.33 2.46
CA GLY A 159 6.41 -1.03 2.77
C GLY A 159 5.49 -2.23 2.70
N PHE A 160 5.80 -3.24 1.86
CA PHE A 160 5.02 -4.46 1.76
C PHE A 160 5.04 -5.29 3.07
N PRO A 161 6.20 -5.78 3.56
CA PRO A 161 6.27 -6.49 4.83
C PRO A 161 5.89 -5.63 6.03
N LEU A 162 6.12 -4.32 6.01
CA LEU A 162 5.65 -3.42 7.07
C LEU A 162 4.11 -3.40 7.16
N GLY A 163 3.41 -3.39 6.03
CA GLY A 163 1.95 -3.48 6.01
C GLY A 163 1.45 -4.76 6.67
N TRP A 164 2.06 -5.92 6.36
CA TRP A 164 1.75 -7.20 6.99
C TRP A 164 2.03 -7.21 8.49
N PHE A 165 3.18 -6.67 8.89
CA PHE A 165 3.57 -6.59 10.29
C PHE A 165 2.58 -5.75 11.11
N PHE A 166 2.23 -4.56 10.66
CA PHE A 166 1.25 -3.72 11.35
C PHE A 166 -0.15 -4.32 11.32
N ALA A 167 -0.57 -4.95 10.21
CA ALA A 167 -1.85 -5.64 10.15
C ALA A 167 -1.96 -6.75 11.18
N SER A 168 -0.91 -7.56 11.34
CA SER A 168 -0.89 -8.66 12.32
C SER A 168 -1.03 -8.13 13.75
N ILE A 169 -0.29 -7.07 14.10
CA ILE A 169 -0.41 -6.45 15.44
C ILE A 169 -1.82 -5.92 15.66
N LEU A 170 -2.39 -5.21 14.67
CA LEU A 170 -3.71 -4.60 14.79
C LEU A 170 -4.81 -5.64 14.91
N VAL A 171 -4.76 -6.72 14.12
CA VAL A 171 -5.74 -7.81 14.16
C VAL A 171 -5.70 -8.51 15.51
N VAL A 172 -4.52 -8.92 16.00
CA VAL A 172 -4.35 -9.54 17.32
C VAL A 172 -4.84 -8.61 18.42
N PHE A 173 -4.46 -7.34 18.38
CA PHE A 173 -4.87 -6.39 19.41
C PHE A 173 -6.39 -6.15 19.43
N MET A 174 -7.03 -6.00 18.28
CA MET A 174 -8.47 -5.74 18.21
C MET A 174 -9.30 -6.99 18.51
N ILE A 175 -8.95 -8.13 17.95
CA ILE A 175 -9.77 -9.34 18.06
C ILE A 175 -9.46 -10.09 19.36
N ASP A 176 -8.18 -10.36 19.64
CA ASP A 176 -7.80 -11.21 20.76
C ASP A 176 -7.75 -10.44 22.09
N THR A 177 -7.22 -9.19 22.07
CA THR A 177 -7.08 -8.42 23.32
C THR A 177 -8.33 -7.63 23.67
N LEU A 178 -8.92 -6.92 22.70
CA LEU A 178 -10.12 -6.09 22.94
C LEU A 178 -11.44 -6.81 22.69
N SER A 179 -11.41 -8.06 22.19
CA SER A 179 -12.59 -8.86 21.81
C SER A 179 -13.59 -8.11 20.92
N ILE A 180 -13.07 -7.22 20.05
CA ILE A 180 -13.87 -6.47 19.10
C ILE A 180 -14.27 -7.39 17.96
N ASN A 181 -15.51 -7.26 17.46
CA ASN A 181 -15.95 -8.01 16.30
C ASN A 181 -15.02 -7.74 15.10
N TRP A 182 -14.56 -8.81 14.46
CA TRP A 182 -13.63 -8.77 13.35
C TRP A 182 -14.05 -7.82 12.20
N ARG A 183 -15.34 -7.60 12.01
CA ARG A 183 -15.88 -6.69 10.99
C ARG A 183 -15.40 -5.25 11.19
N TYR A 184 -15.22 -4.81 12.43
CA TYR A 184 -14.74 -3.45 12.72
C TYR A 184 -13.25 -3.25 12.39
N THR A 185 -12.47 -4.31 12.18
CA THR A 185 -11.07 -4.18 11.73
C THR A 185 -10.97 -3.47 10.38
N PHE A 186 -11.98 -3.60 9.52
CA PHE A 186 -12.03 -2.91 8.22
C PHE A 186 -12.26 -1.40 8.33
N LEU A 187 -12.81 -0.93 9.45
CA LEU A 187 -12.94 0.52 9.71
C LEU A 187 -11.59 1.19 9.95
N LEU A 188 -10.54 0.41 10.27
CA LEU A 188 -9.17 0.93 10.34
C LEU A 188 -8.70 1.53 9.00
N ALA A 189 -9.33 1.16 7.90
CA ALA A 189 -9.06 1.78 6.60
C ALA A 189 -9.27 3.30 6.62
N PHE A 190 -10.11 3.84 7.50
CA PHE A 190 -10.27 5.29 7.65
C PHE A 190 -9.02 6.01 8.17
N LEU A 191 -8.04 5.28 8.72
CA LEU A 191 -6.72 5.84 9.02
C LEU A 191 -5.97 6.33 7.76
N PHE A 192 -6.40 5.91 6.56
CA PHE A 192 -5.89 6.43 5.29
C PHE A 192 -6.34 7.87 4.99
N VAL A 193 -7.45 8.32 5.53
CA VAL A 193 -8.01 9.65 5.22
C VAL A 193 -7.04 10.79 5.58
N PRO A 194 -6.43 10.82 6.78
CA PRO A 194 -5.41 11.80 7.11
C PRO A 194 -4.18 11.76 6.20
N TYR A 195 -3.83 10.57 5.70
CA TYR A 195 -2.74 10.41 4.75
C TYR A 195 -3.05 11.12 3.41
N GLY A 196 -4.29 11.10 2.94
CA GLY A 196 -4.72 11.87 1.77
C GLY A 196 -4.44 13.38 1.91
N TRP A 197 -4.61 13.93 3.09
CA TRP A 197 -4.27 15.33 3.36
C TRP A 197 -2.74 15.59 3.27
N ILE A 198 -1.92 14.65 3.75
CA ILE A 198 -0.46 14.72 3.63
C ILE A 198 -0.03 14.71 2.16
N ILE A 199 -0.61 13.82 1.33
CA ILE A 199 -0.38 13.79 -0.12
C ILE A 199 -0.74 15.14 -0.74
N HIS A 200 -1.92 15.65 -0.44
CA HIS A 200 -2.41 16.90 -1.02
C HIS A 200 -1.44 18.06 -0.73
N LYS A 201 -0.94 18.16 0.48
CA LYS A 201 -0.10 19.29 0.94
C LYS A 201 1.36 19.19 0.49
N TYR A 202 1.93 17.98 0.49
CA TYR A 202 3.39 17.81 0.39
C TYR A 202 3.86 17.13 -0.90
N LEU A 203 2.99 16.43 -1.64
CA LEU A 203 3.39 15.82 -2.89
C LEU A 203 3.32 16.87 -4.02
N PRO A 204 4.41 17.09 -4.77
CA PRO A 204 4.39 17.99 -5.92
C PRO A 204 3.47 17.45 -7.02
N GLU A 205 2.88 18.34 -7.80
CA GLU A 205 2.23 17.94 -9.05
C GLU A 205 3.31 17.60 -10.08
N SER A 206 3.12 16.47 -10.78
CA SER A 206 4.00 16.05 -11.88
C SER A 206 3.56 16.68 -13.19
#